data_2c429ad0f6f20105a9244d8f07a54e89
#
_entry.id   2c429ad0f6f20105a9244d8f07a54e89
#
_cell.length_a   1.000
_cell.length_b   1.000
_cell.length_c   1.000
_cell.angle_alpha   90.00
_cell.angle_beta   90.00
_cell.angle_gamma   90.00
#
_symmetry.space_group_name_H-M   'P 1'
#
loop_
_entity.id
_entity.type
_entity.pdbx_description
1 polymer ?
#
loop_
_entity_poly.entity_id
_entity_poly.type
_entity_poly.pdbx_seq_one_letter_code
_entity_poly.pdbx_strand_id
1 'polypeptide(L)'
;LGKRVDYSGRSVIVVGPELKMHQCGLPKEMAIELFKPFVMKRLVETGVASNIKSARKMVERANNPAVWDSLEVVIKDHPVMLNRAPTLHRLGIQAFEPVLVEGRAIKLHPLACTAFNADFDGDQMAVHVPLSAEAQAEARMLMLAANNLLKPSDGKPVTVPTQDMVIGSYYLTMIKEGEPGQPKFFKDEARTQEVSFKDVKADINKDYDDPRDYVTNPAILCEISEEELAQKYGYYRSYKLYRDKDEAMMAYQEGSLG
;
A
#
# COMPACT_ATOMS: atom_id res chain seq x y z
N LEU A 1 3.51 -16.75 -30.68
CA LEU A 1 2.11 -17.04 -30.98
C LEU A 1 1.41 -17.46 -29.67
N GLY A 2 0.29 -16.81 -29.33
CA GLY A 2 -0.46 -17.09 -28.12
C GLY A 2 -1.31 -18.36 -28.23
N LYS A 3 -1.64 -18.90 -27.05
CA LYS A 3 -2.61 -20.00 -26.91
C LYS A 3 -3.70 -19.58 -25.94
N ARG A 4 -4.88 -20.16 -26.05
CA ARG A 4 -5.91 -20.06 -25.01
C ARG A 4 -5.49 -20.92 -23.83
N VAL A 5 -5.68 -20.39 -22.63
CA VAL A 5 -5.29 -21.05 -21.39
C VAL A 5 -6.50 -21.21 -20.47
N ASP A 6 -6.54 -22.34 -19.76
CA ASP A 6 -7.50 -22.60 -18.69
C ASP A 6 -7.03 -21.95 -17.35
N TYR A 7 -7.85 -22.00 -16.34
CA TYR A 7 -7.57 -21.45 -15.01
C TYR A 7 -7.21 -19.95 -15.06
N SER A 8 -7.93 -19.23 -15.87
CA SER A 8 -7.82 -17.80 -16.03
C SER A 8 -9.18 -17.12 -15.98
N GLY A 9 -9.18 -15.90 -15.54
CA GLY A 9 -10.38 -15.06 -15.48
C GLY A 9 -10.04 -13.62 -15.81
N ARG A 10 -11.06 -12.78 -15.89
CA ARG A 10 -10.91 -11.36 -16.18
C ARG A 10 -11.96 -10.57 -15.42
N SER A 11 -11.58 -9.46 -14.83
CA SER A 11 -12.50 -8.54 -14.19
C SER A 11 -11.96 -7.11 -14.19
N VAL A 12 -12.84 -6.19 -13.87
CA VAL A 12 -12.49 -4.78 -13.62
C VAL A 12 -11.62 -4.67 -12.38
N ILE A 13 -10.71 -3.71 -12.36
CA ILE A 13 -9.87 -3.41 -11.22
C ILE A 13 -10.37 -2.21 -10.43
N VAL A 14 -10.16 -2.26 -9.13
CA VAL A 14 -10.40 -1.15 -8.19
C VAL A 14 -9.22 -0.99 -7.26
N VAL A 15 -9.10 0.19 -6.66
CA VAL A 15 -8.01 0.46 -5.72
C VAL A 15 -8.18 -0.34 -4.44
N GLY A 16 -7.06 -0.89 -3.95
CA GLY A 16 -6.98 -1.62 -2.67
C GLY A 16 -5.86 -1.06 -1.80
N PRO A 17 -6.07 0.10 -1.14
CA PRO A 17 -5.01 0.73 -0.34
C PRO A 17 -4.67 -0.06 0.93
N GLU A 18 -5.54 -0.94 1.38
CA GLU A 18 -5.34 -1.84 2.52
C GLU A 18 -4.41 -3.02 2.22
N LEU A 19 -4.15 -3.30 0.94
CA LEU A 19 -3.30 -4.41 0.52
C LEU A 19 -1.82 -4.12 0.75
N LYS A 20 -1.06 -5.15 1.06
CA LYS A 20 0.41 -5.09 1.02
C LYS A 20 0.90 -5.13 -0.42
N MET A 21 2.14 -4.70 -0.65
CA MET A 21 2.72 -4.60 -2.00
C MET A 21 2.73 -5.92 -2.78
N HIS A 22 2.84 -7.05 -2.09
CA HIS A 22 2.84 -8.40 -2.68
C HIS A 22 1.43 -9.01 -2.79
N GLN A 23 0.38 -8.31 -2.34
CA GLN A 23 -0.99 -8.82 -2.29
C GLN A 23 -1.87 -8.25 -3.39
N CYS A 24 -2.84 -9.04 -3.83
CA CYS A 24 -3.97 -8.58 -4.63
C CYS A 24 -5.29 -9.07 -4.02
N GLY A 25 -6.34 -8.29 -4.19
CA GLY A 25 -7.68 -8.70 -3.78
C GLY A 25 -8.37 -9.48 -4.89
N LEU A 26 -8.66 -10.75 -4.66
CA LEU A 26 -9.35 -11.62 -5.61
C LEU A 26 -10.81 -11.83 -5.17
N PRO A 27 -11.80 -11.54 -6.04
CA PRO A 27 -13.20 -11.79 -5.74
C PRO A 27 -13.45 -13.24 -5.37
N LYS A 28 -14.22 -13.49 -4.31
CA LYS A 28 -14.52 -14.85 -3.81
C LYS A 28 -15.13 -15.74 -4.88
N GLU A 29 -16.09 -15.22 -5.66
CA GLU A 29 -16.75 -15.95 -6.75
C GLU A 29 -15.75 -16.36 -7.84
N MET A 30 -14.79 -15.49 -8.17
CA MET A 30 -13.73 -15.80 -9.13
C MET A 30 -12.74 -16.79 -8.56
N ALA A 31 -12.35 -16.63 -7.31
CA ALA A 31 -11.38 -17.50 -6.64
C ALA A 31 -11.87 -18.95 -6.58
N ILE A 32 -13.12 -19.20 -6.26
CA ILE A 32 -13.66 -20.57 -6.18
C ILE A 32 -13.65 -21.28 -7.53
N GLU A 33 -13.90 -20.57 -8.62
CA GLU A 33 -13.83 -21.14 -9.97
C GLU A 33 -12.38 -21.39 -10.42
N LEU A 34 -11.47 -20.44 -10.17
CA LEU A 34 -10.06 -20.57 -10.54
C LEU A 34 -9.35 -21.68 -9.77
N PHE A 35 -9.63 -21.82 -8.48
CA PHE A 35 -9.01 -22.80 -7.59
C PHE A 35 -9.83 -24.09 -7.44
N LYS A 36 -10.88 -24.27 -8.23
CA LYS A 36 -11.82 -25.41 -8.15
C LYS A 36 -11.14 -26.77 -7.99
N PRO A 37 -10.15 -27.17 -8.82
CA PRO A 37 -9.52 -28.48 -8.68
C PRO A 37 -8.75 -28.64 -7.36
N PHE A 38 -8.11 -27.60 -6.87
CA PHE A 38 -7.36 -27.62 -5.61
C PHE A 38 -8.30 -27.73 -4.41
N VAL A 39 -9.42 -27.00 -4.43
CA VAL A 39 -10.46 -27.09 -3.39
C VAL A 39 -11.12 -28.46 -3.38
N MET A 40 -11.46 -29.01 -4.54
CA MET A 40 -12.03 -30.37 -4.63
C MET A 40 -11.05 -31.42 -4.09
N LYS A 41 -9.77 -31.36 -4.44
CA LYS A 41 -8.73 -32.24 -3.91
C LYS A 41 -8.69 -32.17 -2.37
N ARG A 42 -8.65 -30.96 -1.81
CA ARG A 42 -8.59 -30.76 -0.37
C ARG A 42 -9.83 -31.28 0.36
N LEU A 43 -11.03 -31.05 -0.21
CA LEU A 43 -12.29 -31.55 0.39
C LEU A 43 -12.32 -33.10 0.48
N VAL A 44 -11.71 -33.77 -0.49
CA VAL A 44 -11.59 -35.24 -0.45
C VAL A 44 -10.52 -35.67 0.56
N GLU A 45 -9.37 -35.00 0.60
CA GLU A 45 -8.27 -35.30 1.54
C GLU A 45 -8.69 -35.11 3.01
N THR A 46 -9.49 -34.09 3.28
CA THR A 46 -10.02 -33.79 4.63
C THR A 46 -11.23 -34.67 5.03
N GLY A 47 -11.70 -35.52 4.11
CA GLY A 47 -12.83 -36.41 4.36
C GLY A 47 -14.21 -35.72 4.40
N VAL A 48 -14.29 -34.44 4.08
CA VAL A 48 -15.56 -33.70 3.99
C VAL A 48 -16.38 -34.18 2.81
N ALA A 49 -15.73 -34.58 1.74
CA ALA A 49 -16.37 -35.19 0.56
C ALA A 49 -15.87 -36.63 0.39
N SER A 50 -16.78 -37.59 0.15
CA SER A 50 -16.46 -39.01 -0.01
C SER A 50 -15.74 -39.32 -1.34
N ASN A 51 -15.95 -38.50 -2.36
CA ASN A 51 -15.35 -38.65 -3.68
C ASN A 51 -15.34 -37.31 -4.44
N ILE A 52 -14.60 -37.26 -5.56
CA ILE A 52 -14.46 -36.06 -6.40
C ILE A 52 -15.82 -35.59 -6.95
N LYS A 53 -16.75 -36.51 -7.27
CA LYS A 53 -18.08 -36.17 -7.78
C LYS A 53 -18.93 -35.45 -6.71
N SER A 54 -18.82 -35.88 -5.45
CA SER A 54 -19.46 -35.22 -4.32
C SER A 54 -18.82 -33.86 -4.04
N ALA A 55 -17.49 -33.77 -4.03
CA ALA A 55 -16.75 -32.53 -3.86
C ALA A 55 -17.15 -31.47 -4.92
N ARG A 56 -17.25 -31.88 -6.19
CA ARG A 56 -17.67 -31.01 -7.28
C ARG A 56 -19.05 -30.40 -7.04
N LYS A 57 -20.04 -31.24 -6.63
CA LYS A 57 -21.39 -30.75 -6.30
C LYS A 57 -21.40 -29.78 -5.11
N MET A 58 -20.53 -30.02 -4.11
CA MET A 58 -20.41 -29.12 -2.96
C MET A 58 -19.84 -27.76 -3.37
N VAL A 59 -18.80 -27.74 -4.18
CA VAL A 59 -18.20 -26.50 -4.72
C VAL A 59 -19.18 -25.74 -5.61
N GLU A 60 -19.90 -26.41 -6.51
CA GLU A 60 -20.90 -25.78 -7.40
C GLU A 60 -22.06 -25.14 -6.63
N ARG A 61 -22.44 -25.68 -5.49
CA ARG A 61 -23.50 -25.09 -4.65
C ARG A 61 -22.99 -23.98 -3.75
N ALA A 62 -21.69 -24.00 -3.41
CA ALA A 62 -20.99 -23.04 -2.55
C ALA A 62 -21.68 -22.68 -1.20
N ASN A 63 -22.63 -23.54 -0.74
CA ASN A 63 -23.44 -23.28 0.43
C ASN A 63 -22.83 -23.84 1.74
N ASN A 64 -21.72 -24.57 1.63
CA ASN A 64 -21.09 -25.21 2.78
C ASN A 64 -19.88 -24.36 3.26
N PRO A 65 -19.83 -23.95 4.54
CA PRO A 65 -18.69 -23.24 5.11
C PRO A 65 -17.35 -23.93 4.87
N ALA A 66 -17.31 -25.27 4.92
CA ALA A 66 -16.09 -26.05 4.68
C ALA A 66 -15.47 -25.84 3.28
N VAL A 67 -16.25 -25.42 2.30
CA VAL A 67 -15.73 -25.05 0.97
C VAL A 67 -14.92 -23.78 1.05
N TRP A 68 -15.42 -22.78 1.77
CA TRP A 68 -14.76 -21.49 1.96
C TRP A 68 -13.50 -21.62 2.82
N ASP A 69 -13.56 -22.41 3.89
CA ASP A 69 -12.39 -22.71 4.73
C ASP A 69 -11.31 -23.43 3.91
N SER A 70 -11.72 -24.38 3.06
CA SER A 70 -10.80 -25.09 2.16
C SER A 70 -10.19 -24.15 1.10
N LEU A 71 -10.97 -23.21 0.57
CA LEU A 71 -10.50 -22.22 -0.38
C LEU A 71 -9.46 -21.29 0.26
N GLU A 72 -9.72 -20.79 1.47
CA GLU A 72 -8.80 -19.91 2.19
C GLU A 72 -7.45 -20.58 2.43
N VAL A 73 -7.45 -21.85 2.81
CA VAL A 73 -6.21 -22.61 3.01
C VAL A 73 -5.48 -22.88 1.70
N VAL A 74 -6.21 -23.16 0.61
CA VAL A 74 -5.60 -23.42 -0.72
C VAL A 74 -4.98 -22.17 -1.30
N ILE A 75 -5.60 -21.01 -1.12
CA ILE A 75 -5.11 -19.72 -1.62
C ILE A 75 -3.84 -19.29 -0.89
N LYS A 76 -3.75 -19.62 0.41
CA LYS A 76 -2.56 -19.30 1.18
C LYS A 76 -1.33 -19.93 0.53
N ASP A 77 -0.32 -19.12 0.29
CA ASP A 77 0.92 -19.52 -0.35
C ASP A 77 0.81 -19.97 -1.83
N HIS A 78 -0.32 -19.70 -2.50
CA HIS A 78 -0.48 -19.99 -3.92
C HIS A 78 -0.53 -18.67 -4.73
N PRO A 79 0.56 -18.23 -5.36
CA PRO A 79 0.58 -16.97 -6.09
C PRO A 79 -0.30 -17.05 -7.33
N VAL A 80 -0.89 -15.91 -7.68
CA VAL A 80 -1.60 -15.72 -8.96
C VAL A 80 -0.88 -14.67 -9.79
N MET A 81 -1.00 -14.73 -11.11
CA MET A 81 -0.43 -13.74 -12.01
C MET A 81 -1.53 -12.79 -12.48
N LEU A 82 -1.28 -11.49 -12.39
CA LEU A 82 -2.12 -10.45 -12.98
C LEU A 82 -1.47 -9.92 -14.24
N ASN A 83 -2.28 -9.71 -15.27
CA ASN A 83 -1.86 -9.11 -16.53
C ASN A 83 -2.82 -8.02 -16.97
N ARG A 84 -2.29 -6.89 -17.42
CA ARG A 84 -3.03 -5.86 -18.14
C ARG A 84 -2.56 -5.78 -19.59
N ALA A 85 -3.49 -5.89 -20.53
CA ALA A 85 -3.21 -5.63 -21.93
C ALA A 85 -3.28 -4.13 -22.26
N PRO A 86 -2.38 -3.61 -23.14
CA PRO A 86 -1.30 -4.32 -23.82
C PRO A 86 -0.10 -4.57 -22.90
N THR A 87 0.51 -5.74 -23.02
CA THR A 87 1.74 -6.08 -22.27
C THR A 87 2.96 -5.53 -23.00
N LEU A 88 3.37 -4.34 -22.66
CA LEU A 88 4.46 -3.61 -23.33
C LEU A 88 5.85 -4.00 -22.83
N HIS A 89 5.96 -4.44 -21.60
CA HIS A 89 7.22 -4.85 -20.96
C HIS A 89 6.96 -5.94 -19.90
N ARG A 90 8.02 -6.52 -19.36
CA ARG A 90 7.92 -7.67 -18.44
C ARG A 90 7.09 -7.38 -17.18
N LEU A 91 7.02 -6.13 -16.70
CA LEU A 91 6.23 -5.76 -15.53
C LEU A 91 4.72 -5.67 -15.82
N GLY A 92 4.29 -5.81 -17.07
CA GLY A 92 2.88 -5.95 -17.46
C GLY A 92 2.27 -7.28 -17.03
N ILE A 93 3.08 -8.22 -16.55
CA ILE A 93 2.66 -9.47 -15.90
C ILE A 93 3.43 -9.59 -14.59
N GLN A 94 2.74 -9.60 -13.47
CA GLN A 94 3.36 -9.75 -12.15
C GLN A 94 2.56 -10.76 -11.31
N ALA A 95 3.25 -11.43 -10.40
CA ALA A 95 2.64 -12.34 -9.45
C ALA A 95 2.29 -11.61 -8.14
N PHE A 96 1.20 -12.05 -7.54
CA PHE A 96 0.70 -11.55 -6.26
C PHE A 96 0.19 -12.72 -5.42
N GLU A 97 0.20 -12.54 -4.12
CA GLU A 97 -0.50 -13.41 -3.18
C GLU A 97 -1.96 -12.97 -3.09
N PRO A 98 -2.92 -13.84 -3.44
CA PRO A 98 -4.32 -13.45 -3.43
C PRO A 98 -4.89 -13.38 -2.01
N VAL A 99 -5.68 -12.34 -1.77
CA VAL A 99 -6.52 -12.17 -0.57
C VAL A 99 -7.97 -12.13 -1.04
N LEU A 100 -8.84 -12.89 -0.37
CA LEU A 100 -10.25 -12.93 -0.73
C LEU A 100 -10.94 -11.61 -0.37
N VAL A 101 -11.67 -11.06 -1.34
CA VAL A 101 -12.43 -9.82 -1.16
C VAL A 101 -13.87 -10.01 -1.60
N GLU A 102 -14.76 -9.23 -0.99
CA GLU A 102 -16.16 -9.18 -1.42
C GLU A 102 -16.30 -8.34 -2.70
N GLY A 103 -17.37 -8.59 -3.45
CA GLY A 103 -17.65 -7.92 -4.71
C GLY A 103 -17.14 -8.72 -5.91
N ARG A 104 -17.09 -8.06 -7.07
CA ARG A 104 -16.72 -8.69 -8.36
C ARG A 104 -15.46 -8.09 -9.00
N ALA A 105 -14.93 -7.02 -8.41
CA ALA A 105 -13.75 -6.33 -8.91
C ALA A 105 -12.47 -6.85 -8.23
N ILE A 106 -11.39 -6.93 -8.99
CA ILE A 106 -10.06 -7.25 -8.49
C ILE A 106 -9.52 -6.00 -7.80
N LYS A 107 -9.03 -6.13 -6.55
CA LYS A 107 -8.34 -5.04 -5.88
C LYS A 107 -6.86 -5.07 -6.21
N LEU A 108 -6.33 -3.94 -6.63
CA LEU A 108 -4.91 -3.76 -6.95
C LEU A 108 -4.29 -2.74 -6.03
N HIS A 109 -3.07 -3.03 -5.56
CA HIS A 109 -2.30 -2.08 -4.77
C HIS A 109 -2.00 -0.82 -5.59
N PRO A 110 -2.23 0.40 -5.07
CA PRO A 110 -2.06 1.63 -5.84
C PRO A 110 -0.66 1.85 -6.40
N LEU A 111 0.40 1.44 -5.70
CA LEU A 111 1.77 1.55 -6.18
C LEU A 111 2.11 0.57 -7.32
N ALA A 112 1.35 -0.49 -7.51
CA ALA A 112 1.54 -1.42 -8.63
C ALA A 112 0.96 -0.87 -9.95
N CYS A 113 0.07 0.11 -9.91
CA CYS A 113 -0.61 0.65 -11.09
C CYS A 113 0.38 1.22 -12.12
N THR A 114 1.45 1.86 -11.68
CA THR A 114 2.47 2.43 -12.58
C THR A 114 3.13 1.36 -13.45
N ALA A 115 3.43 0.18 -12.88
CA ALA A 115 4.05 -0.92 -13.60
C ALA A 115 3.12 -1.50 -14.69
N PHE A 116 1.83 -1.57 -14.44
CA PHE A 116 0.82 -2.03 -15.38
C PHE A 116 0.32 -0.94 -16.33
N ASN A 117 0.68 0.32 -16.08
CA ASN A 117 0.05 1.48 -16.71
C ASN A 117 -1.48 1.41 -16.59
N ALA A 118 -1.97 1.05 -15.40
CA ALA A 118 -3.37 0.83 -15.09
C ALA A 118 -3.95 2.03 -14.35
N ASP A 119 -5.21 2.33 -14.63
CA ASP A 119 -6.03 3.28 -13.90
C ASP A 119 -7.38 2.63 -13.51
N PHE A 120 -8.16 3.32 -12.70
CA PHE A 120 -9.41 2.79 -12.15
C PHE A 120 -10.65 3.39 -12.81
N ASP A 121 -10.55 3.76 -14.07
CA ASP A 121 -11.63 4.34 -14.89
C ASP A 121 -12.48 3.28 -15.62
N GLY A 122 -12.25 2.00 -15.36
CA GLY A 122 -12.93 0.88 -16.01
C GLY A 122 -11.97 -0.14 -16.60
N ASP A 123 -10.68 0.01 -16.35
CA ASP A 123 -9.66 -0.96 -16.78
C ASP A 123 -9.95 -2.35 -16.24
N GLN A 124 -9.63 -3.36 -17.06
CA GLN A 124 -9.75 -4.78 -16.72
C GLN A 124 -8.38 -5.42 -16.71
N MET A 125 -8.21 -6.39 -15.81
CA MET A 125 -7.02 -7.23 -15.77
C MET A 125 -7.39 -8.72 -15.85
N ALA A 126 -6.50 -9.49 -16.45
CA ALA A 126 -6.59 -10.94 -16.46
C ALA A 126 -5.86 -11.53 -15.25
N VAL A 127 -6.42 -12.60 -14.71
CA VAL A 127 -5.83 -13.41 -13.64
C VAL A 127 -5.50 -14.77 -14.17
N HIS A 128 -4.31 -15.28 -13.86
CA HIS A 128 -3.86 -16.62 -14.24
C HIS A 128 -3.35 -17.36 -13.00
N VAL A 129 -3.70 -18.63 -12.90
CA VAL A 129 -3.26 -19.49 -11.78
C VAL A 129 -2.17 -20.45 -12.28
N PRO A 130 -0.94 -20.37 -11.77
CA PRO A 130 0.10 -21.35 -12.05
C PRO A 130 -0.27 -22.69 -11.41
N LEU A 131 -0.20 -23.78 -12.15
CA LEU A 131 -0.69 -25.09 -11.71
C LEU A 131 0.42 -25.97 -11.12
N SER A 132 1.59 -26.03 -11.78
CA SER A 132 2.69 -26.87 -11.32
C SER A 132 3.49 -26.19 -10.20
N ALA A 133 4.19 -27.00 -9.39
CA ALA A 133 5.04 -26.50 -8.33
C ALA A 133 6.19 -25.62 -8.88
N GLU A 134 6.73 -25.99 -10.04
CA GLU A 134 7.79 -25.22 -10.72
C GLU A 134 7.25 -23.86 -11.16
N ALA A 135 6.06 -23.81 -11.78
CA ALA A 135 5.44 -22.55 -12.19
C ALA A 135 5.10 -21.65 -10.99
N GLN A 136 4.66 -22.21 -9.88
CA GLN A 136 4.42 -21.47 -8.64
C GLN A 136 5.72 -20.92 -8.06
N ALA A 137 6.80 -21.71 -8.09
CA ALA A 137 8.11 -21.27 -7.63
C ALA A 137 8.65 -20.14 -8.50
N GLU A 138 8.56 -20.24 -9.83
CA GLU A 138 8.94 -19.15 -10.74
C GLU A 138 8.11 -17.89 -10.51
N ALA A 139 6.79 -18.02 -10.34
CA ALA A 139 5.91 -16.89 -10.05
C ALA A 139 6.32 -16.19 -8.76
N ARG A 140 6.64 -16.93 -7.72
CA ARG A 140 7.03 -16.39 -6.40
C ARG A 140 8.43 -15.78 -6.42
N MET A 141 9.42 -16.44 -7.02
CA MET A 141 10.81 -16.00 -6.96
C MET A 141 11.13 -14.91 -7.97
N LEU A 142 10.59 -15.00 -9.18
CA LEU A 142 10.95 -14.12 -10.30
C LEU A 142 9.89 -13.04 -10.59
N MET A 143 8.60 -13.35 -10.43
CA MET A 143 7.51 -12.50 -10.91
C MET A 143 6.76 -11.76 -9.80
N LEU A 144 7.03 -12.03 -8.53
CA LEU A 144 6.34 -11.37 -7.42
C LEU A 144 6.56 -9.85 -7.49
N ALA A 145 5.49 -9.08 -7.32
CA ALA A 145 5.54 -7.62 -7.41
C ALA A 145 6.55 -6.99 -6.46
N ALA A 146 6.69 -7.54 -5.24
CA ALA A 146 7.65 -7.08 -4.26
C ALA A 146 9.13 -7.27 -4.69
N ASN A 147 9.41 -8.21 -5.60
CA ASN A 147 10.75 -8.48 -6.13
C ASN A 147 11.07 -7.64 -7.39
N ASN A 148 10.09 -6.95 -7.96
CA ASN A 148 10.21 -6.21 -9.21
C ASN A 148 9.93 -4.71 -9.03
N LEU A 149 10.65 -4.09 -8.10
CA LEU A 149 10.47 -2.69 -7.73
C LEU A 149 11.22 -1.71 -8.65
N LEU A 150 12.14 -2.20 -9.48
CA LEU A 150 12.98 -1.39 -10.35
C LEU A 150 12.59 -1.55 -11.82
N LYS A 151 12.63 -0.45 -12.56
CA LYS A 151 12.43 -0.46 -14.01
C LYS A 151 13.60 -1.17 -14.70
N PRO A 152 13.34 -2.07 -15.66
CA PRO A 152 14.42 -2.73 -16.41
C PRO A 152 15.13 -1.80 -17.38
N SER A 153 14.57 -0.63 -17.72
CA SER A 153 15.12 0.32 -18.67
C SER A 153 16.23 1.20 -18.07
N ASP A 154 16.03 1.72 -16.87
CA ASP A 154 16.91 2.72 -16.25
C ASP A 154 17.27 2.43 -14.79
N GLY A 155 16.78 1.32 -14.23
CA GLY A 155 17.03 0.92 -12.85
C GLY A 155 16.37 1.80 -11.79
N LYS A 156 15.53 2.76 -12.18
CA LYS A 156 14.82 3.61 -11.22
C LYS A 156 13.63 2.88 -10.62
N PRO A 157 13.18 3.27 -9.41
CA PRO A 157 11.99 2.70 -8.80
C PRO A 157 10.75 2.88 -9.68
N VAL A 158 9.96 1.83 -9.80
CA VAL A 158 8.62 1.88 -10.46
C VAL A 158 7.56 2.27 -9.45
N THR A 159 7.68 1.81 -8.22
CA THR A 159 6.72 1.98 -7.14
C THR A 159 6.95 3.29 -6.39
N VAL A 160 6.62 4.38 -7.03
CA VAL A 160 6.72 5.73 -6.46
C VAL A 160 5.33 6.35 -6.33
N PRO A 161 5.08 7.19 -5.32
CA PRO A 161 3.85 7.97 -5.24
C PRO A 161 3.68 8.85 -6.47
N THR A 162 2.48 8.87 -7.04
CA THR A 162 2.14 9.68 -8.22
C THR A 162 0.79 10.37 -8.03
N GLN A 163 0.56 11.47 -8.76
CA GLN A 163 -0.73 12.16 -8.84
C GLN A 163 -1.39 12.38 -7.47
N ASP A 164 -2.54 11.76 -7.25
CA ASP A 164 -3.37 11.93 -6.03
C ASP A 164 -2.65 11.50 -4.74
N MET A 165 -1.73 10.56 -4.82
CA MET A 165 -0.92 10.15 -3.65
C MET A 165 0.03 11.27 -3.22
N VAL A 166 0.60 12.02 -4.16
CA VAL A 166 1.46 13.18 -3.86
C VAL A 166 0.63 14.31 -3.27
N ILE A 167 -0.54 14.62 -3.86
CA ILE A 167 -1.46 15.64 -3.35
C ILE A 167 -1.96 15.26 -1.97
N GLY A 168 -2.34 13.99 -1.76
CA GLY A 168 -2.79 13.49 -0.47
C GLY A 168 -1.72 13.59 0.61
N SER A 169 -0.49 13.21 0.29
CA SER A 169 0.65 13.35 1.20
C SER A 169 0.95 14.81 1.54
N TYR A 170 0.90 15.69 0.55
CA TYR A 170 1.03 17.13 0.76
C TYR A 170 -0.08 17.67 1.70
N TYR A 171 -1.33 17.30 1.46
CA TYR A 171 -2.45 17.72 2.29
C TYR A 171 -2.33 17.24 3.74
N LEU A 172 -1.93 15.98 3.94
CA LEU A 172 -1.72 15.40 5.29
C LEU A 172 -0.58 16.07 6.05
N THR A 173 0.41 16.59 5.35
CA THR A 173 1.55 17.29 5.96
C THR A 173 1.36 18.81 6.02
N MET A 174 0.26 19.32 5.47
CA MET A 174 -0.04 20.75 5.49
C MET A 174 -0.55 21.17 6.88
N ILE A 175 0.11 22.16 7.44
CA ILE A 175 -0.27 22.73 8.73
C ILE A 175 -1.11 23.97 8.50
N LYS A 176 -2.29 24.02 9.13
CA LYS A 176 -3.16 25.19 9.13
C LYS A 176 -2.99 25.94 10.44
N GLU A 177 -2.68 27.22 10.36
CA GLU A 177 -2.56 28.07 11.54
C GLU A 177 -3.90 28.15 12.30
N GLY A 178 -3.85 28.05 13.62
CA GLY A 178 -5.01 28.22 14.50
C GLY A 178 -5.87 26.97 14.73
N GLU A 179 -5.56 25.82 14.13
CA GLU A 179 -6.29 24.56 14.42
C GLU A 179 -5.74 23.85 15.68
N PRO A 180 -6.58 23.10 16.42
CA PRO A 180 -6.13 22.31 17.57
C PRO A 180 -5.01 21.33 17.16
N GLY A 181 -3.96 21.24 17.96
CA GLY A 181 -2.81 20.36 17.67
C GLY A 181 -1.70 20.99 16.83
N GLN A 182 -1.84 22.24 16.41
CA GLN A 182 -0.76 22.97 15.74
C GLN A 182 0.26 23.52 16.75
N PRO A 183 1.57 23.54 16.40
CA PRO A 183 2.57 24.16 17.26
C PRO A 183 2.30 25.64 17.41
N LYS A 184 2.21 26.08 18.66
CA LYS A 184 2.15 27.51 19.01
C LYS A 184 3.54 27.99 19.37
N PHE A 185 3.82 29.23 19.01
CA PHE A 185 5.10 29.89 19.30
C PHE A 185 4.89 31.05 20.25
N PHE A 186 5.87 31.28 21.11
CA PHE A 186 5.82 32.28 22.15
C PHE A 186 7.12 33.08 22.18
N LYS A 187 7.06 34.36 22.58
CA LYS A 187 8.24 35.22 22.79
C LYS A 187 8.86 35.10 24.16
N ASP A 188 8.18 34.43 25.07
CA ASP A 188 8.60 34.30 26.48
C ASP A 188 8.64 32.82 26.89
N GLU A 189 9.59 32.47 27.73
CA GLU A 189 9.75 31.13 28.29
C GLU A 189 8.52 30.69 29.10
N ALA A 190 7.81 31.65 29.70
CA ALA A 190 6.56 31.41 30.44
C ALA A 190 5.36 31.08 29.51
N ARG A 191 5.55 31.16 28.18
CA ARG A 191 4.54 30.87 27.16
C ARG A 191 3.25 31.67 27.29
N THR A 192 3.38 32.95 27.62
CA THR A 192 2.23 33.87 27.80
C THR A 192 1.97 34.74 26.57
N GLN A 193 3.00 35.04 25.78
CA GLN A 193 2.93 35.87 24.58
C GLN A 193 2.96 35.03 23.30
N GLU A 194 1.79 34.60 22.85
CA GLU A 194 1.66 33.82 21.61
C GLU A 194 2.01 34.70 20.39
N VAL A 195 2.76 34.11 19.45
CA VAL A 195 3.21 34.73 18.20
C VAL A 195 2.77 33.88 17.02
N SER A 196 2.39 34.53 15.94
CA SER A 196 2.04 33.82 14.69
C SER A 196 3.25 33.10 14.10
N PHE A 197 3.05 31.89 13.60
CA PHE A 197 4.08 31.16 12.84
C PHE A 197 4.62 31.99 11.67
N LYS A 198 3.79 32.85 11.09
CA LYS A 198 4.17 33.74 9.99
C LYS A 198 5.29 34.70 10.37
N ASP A 199 5.27 35.22 11.59
CA ASP A 199 6.30 36.13 12.11
C ASP A 199 7.57 35.35 12.43
N VAL A 200 7.47 34.21 13.09
CA VAL A 200 8.59 33.31 13.40
C VAL A 200 9.30 32.88 12.11
N LYS A 201 8.55 32.45 11.11
CA LYS A 201 9.04 32.09 9.79
C LYS A 201 9.78 33.24 9.11
N ALA A 202 9.23 34.45 9.19
CA ALA A 202 9.84 35.62 8.57
C ALA A 202 11.20 35.97 9.20
N ASP A 203 11.33 35.78 10.52
CA ASP A 203 12.58 36.05 11.22
C ASP A 203 13.64 34.99 10.95
N ILE A 204 13.26 33.72 10.94
CA ILE A 204 14.18 32.60 10.65
C ILE A 204 14.69 32.67 9.21
N ASN A 205 13.80 32.95 8.26
CA ASN A 205 14.15 33.00 6.84
C ASN A 205 15.10 34.16 6.46
N LYS A 206 15.33 35.11 7.38
CA LYS A 206 16.35 36.16 7.17
C LYS A 206 17.78 35.61 7.14
N ASP A 207 17.98 34.44 7.77
CA ASP A 207 19.30 33.79 7.83
C ASP A 207 19.64 32.94 6.60
N TYR A 208 18.69 32.75 5.69
CA TYR A 208 18.87 31.95 4.49
C TYR A 208 18.97 32.83 3.24
N ASP A 209 20.02 32.66 2.46
CA ASP A 209 20.22 33.39 1.20
C ASP A 209 19.42 32.79 0.04
N ASP A 210 19.19 31.48 0.02
CA ASP A 210 18.46 30.78 -1.04
C ASP A 210 16.98 30.56 -0.64
N PRO A 211 16.02 31.03 -1.47
CA PRO A 211 14.60 30.81 -1.21
C PRO A 211 14.18 29.32 -1.11
N ARG A 212 15.00 28.40 -1.63
CA ARG A 212 14.76 26.95 -1.54
C ARG A 212 14.97 26.41 -0.12
N ASP A 213 15.78 27.08 0.66
CA ASP A 213 16.10 26.70 2.03
C ASP A 213 15.14 27.35 3.06
N TYR A 214 14.21 28.17 2.59
CA TYR A 214 13.26 28.85 3.45
C TYR A 214 12.36 27.87 4.21
N VAL A 215 12.17 28.15 5.49
CA VAL A 215 11.16 27.47 6.32
C VAL A 215 9.78 27.82 5.79
N THR A 216 9.13 26.85 5.18
CA THR A 216 7.79 26.99 4.59
C THR A 216 6.70 26.37 5.47
N ASN A 217 7.09 25.47 6.38
CA ASN A 217 6.20 24.65 7.19
C ASN A 217 6.78 24.53 8.60
N PRO A 218 5.98 24.62 9.68
CA PRO A 218 6.45 24.42 11.05
C PRO A 218 7.15 23.06 11.29
N ALA A 219 6.86 22.04 10.51
CA ALA A 219 7.53 20.74 10.62
C ALA A 219 9.03 20.82 10.29
N ILE A 220 9.46 21.75 9.42
CA ILE A 220 10.88 21.99 9.10
C ILE A 220 11.63 22.51 10.34
N LEU A 221 10.94 23.18 11.25
CA LEU A 221 11.52 23.64 12.52
C LEU A 221 11.93 22.50 13.46
N CYS A 222 11.55 21.25 13.18
CA CYS A 222 12.05 20.10 13.92
C CYS A 222 13.58 19.94 13.83
N GLU A 223 14.19 20.44 12.76
CA GLU A 223 15.65 20.41 12.55
C GLU A 223 16.37 21.44 13.43
N ILE A 224 15.68 22.46 13.89
CA ILE A 224 16.21 23.48 14.81
C ILE A 224 15.95 23.03 16.25
N SER A 225 16.99 22.92 17.06
CA SER A 225 16.83 22.57 18.47
C SER A 225 16.05 23.64 19.23
N GLU A 226 15.41 23.25 20.33
CA GLU A 226 14.64 24.20 21.14
C GLU A 226 15.56 25.27 21.78
N GLU A 227 16.78 24.88 22.12
CA GLU A 227 17.82 25.77 22.62
C GLU A 227 18.26 26.80 21.57
N GLU A 228 18.46 26.35 20.33
CA GLU A 228 18.83 27.24 19.23
C GLU A 228 17.69 28.19 18.86
N LEU A 229 16.44 27.69 18.84
CA LEU A 229 15.26 28.51 18.60
C LEU A 229 15.12 29.61 19.67
N ALA A 230 15.36 29.28 20.93
CA ALA A 230 15.30 30.25 22.04
C ALA A 230 16.47 31.22 22.01
N GLN A 231 17.71 30.74 21.87
CA GLN A 231 18.90 31.56 21.98
C GLN A 231 19.14 32.46 20.77
N LYS A 232 18.90 31.94 19.58
CA LYS A 232 19.18 32.65 18.31
C LYS A 232 18.02 33.52 17.85
N TYR A 233 16.80 33.02 18.00
CA TYR A 233 15.60 33.68 17.46
C TYR A 233 14.66 34.23 18.57
N GLY A 234 14.84 33.82 19.80
CA GLY A 234 14.00 34.29 20.94
C GLY A 234 12.58 33.76 20.93
N TYR A 235 12.37 32.55 20.38
CA TYR A 235 11.07 31.90 20.31
C TYR A 235 11.04 30.58 21.07
N TYR A 236 9.88 30.27 21.67
CA TYR A 236 9.61 29.02 22.39
C TYR A 236 8.42 28.32 21.79
N ARG A 237 8.46 26.99 21.74
CA ARG A 237 7.36 26.16 21.20
C ARG A 237 6.42 25.68 22.31
N SER A 238 5.14 25.48 21.98
CA SER A 238 4.16 24.94 22.93
C SER A 238 4.43 23.48 23.29
N TYR A 239 4.99 22.72 22.35
CA TYR A 239 5.33 21.32 22.52
C TYR A 239 6.49 20.92 21.60
N LYS A 240 7.11 19.79 21.93
CA LYS A 240 8.20 19.23 21.16
C LYS A 240 7.69 18.72 19.81
N LEU A 241 8.40 19.04 18.74
CA LEU A 241 8.16 18.48 17.42
C LEU A 241 9.07 17.27 17.23
N TYR A 242 8.56 16.25 16.53
CA TYR A 242 9.30 15.04 16.20
C TYR A 242 9.52 14.97 14.69
N ARG A 243 10.71 14.58 14.27
CA ARG A 243 11.09 14.51 12.85
C ARG A 243 10.29 13.45 12.11
N ASP A 244 10.09 12.30 12.74
CA ASP A 244 9.42 11.17 12.16
C ASP A 244 8.64 10.36 13.19
N LYS A 245 7.91 9.36 12.71
CA LYS A 245 7.09 8.47 13.53
C LYS A 245 7.93 7.66 14.52
N ASP A 246 9.13 7.26 14.14
CA ASP A 246 9.97 6.39 14.96
C ASP A 246 10.52 7.18 16.15
N GLU A 247 10.92 8.45 15.93
CA GLU A 247 11.31 9.36 17.01
C GLU A 247 10.16 9.61 17.99
N ALA A 248 8.95 9.83 17.49
CA ALA A 248 7.76 10.00 18.33
C ALA A 248 7.41 8.73 19.11
N MET A 249 7.56 7.55 18.50
CA MET A 249 7.35 6.26 19.17
C MET A 249 8.40 5.99 20.25
N MET A 250 9.66 6.33 20.02
CA MET A 250 10.71 6.25 21.05
C MET A 250 10.40 7.16 22.21
N ALA A 251 10.03 8.43 21.97
CA ALA A 251 9.65 9.39 22.99
C ALA A 251 8.43 8.93 23.82
N TYR A 252 7.47 8.25 23.19
CA TYR A 252 6.34 7.64 23.87
C TYR A 252 6.77 6.47 24.77
N GLN A 253 7.65 5.59 24.29
CA GLN A 253 8.18 4.47 25.07
C GLN A 253 9.03 4.93 26.26
N GLU A 254 9.76 6.04 26.12
CA GLU A 254 10.54 6.66 27.19
C GLU A 254 9.68 7.47 28.17
N GLY A 255 8.37 7.61 27.91
CA GLY A 255 7.45 8.38 28.77
C GLY A 255 7.63 9.90 28.69
N SER A 256 8.34 10.38 27.68
CA SER A 256 8.53 11.83 27.43
C SER A 256 7.39 12.44 26.59
N LEU A 257 6.51 11.61 26.08
CA LEU A 257 5.27 11.94 25.41
C LEU A 257 4.12 11.57 26.34
N GLY A 258 3.48 12.57 26.91
CA GLY A 258 2.31 12.42 27.79
C GLY A 258 0.99 12.42 27.02
#